data_d239f9ea41dc359e08a343e1ed3fad12
#
_entry.id   d239f9ea41dc359e08a343e1ed3fad12
#
_cell.length_a   1.000
_cell.length_b   1.000
_cell.length_c   1.000
_cell.angle_alpha   90.00
_cell.angle_beta   90.00
_cell.angle_gamma   90.00
#
_symmetry.space_group_name_H-M   'P 1'
#
loop_
_entity.id
_entity.type
_entity.pdbx_description
1 polymer ?
#
loop_
_entity_poly.entity_id
_entity_poly.type
_entity_poly.pdbx_seq_one_letter_code
_entity_poly.pdbx_strand_id
1 'polypeptide(L)'
;MTSMKEQREPERDEKPKKVVFLDRDGTMNTEVNYLHRPEDLVLIPGTAEAVRLFNEAGFTVIVVTNQAGVARGYYTEADVETLHRYLNVLLGQSGAHVDAFYYCPHHPEHGIGEYKRNCRCRKPGTGMFEAAERDLAGGIDRENSWMIGDKLIDTEAGHNFGIRSILVGTGYGAALRESQKEDGTEPGSGCADGNYDYYAEDLLAAARAVTEGRWSGKDSKDNKDSKDNEDSKDRR
;
A
#
# COMPACT_ATOMS: atom_id res chain seq x y z
N MET A 1 -41.91 -29.15 -7.87
CA MET A 1 -41.56 -28.39 -6.66
C MET A 1 -40.22 -27.73 -6.92
N THR A 2 -40.23 -26.46 -7.32
CA THR A 2 -39.05 -25.68 -7.70
C THR A 2 -38.60 -24.93 -6.46
N SER A 3 -37.44 -25.33 -5.92
CA SER A 3 -36.80 -24.65 -4.76
C SER A 3 -36.34 -23.27 -5.21
N MET A 4 -36.99 -22.23 -4.71
CA MET A 4 -36.48 -20.86 -4.81
C MET A 4 -35.24 -20.74 -3.94
N LYS A 5 -34.07 -20.58 -4.57
CA LYS A 5 -32.88 -20.12 -3.87
C LYS A 5 -33.14 -18.67 -3.44
N GLU A 6 -33.32 -18.45 -2.15
CA GLU A 6 -33.25 -17.11 -1.54
C GLU A 6 -31.89 -16.49 -1.92
N GLN A 7 -31.95 -15.49 -2.78
CA GLN A 7 -30.81 -14.58 -2.96
C GLN A 7 -30.76 -13.73 -1.68
N ARG A 8 -29.83 -14.04 -0.80
CA ARG A 8 -29.48 -13.11 0.29
C ARG A 8 -28.96 -11.84 -0.36
N GLU A 9 -29.74 -10.78 -0.29
CA GLU A 9 -29.24 -9.42 -0.51
C GLU A 9 -28.13 -9.16 0.51
N PRO A 10 -26.99 -8.51 0.13
CA PRO A 10 -25.96 -8.15 1.10
C PRO A 10 -26.58 -7.23 2.16
N GLU A 11 -26.43 -7.57 3.42
CA GLU A 11 -26.86 -6.75 4.55
C GLU A 11 -26.20 -5.37 4.44
N ARG A 12 -27.00 -4.33 4.19
CA ARG A 12 -26.60 -2.94 3.94
C ARG A 12 -26.15 -2.18 5.20
N ASP A 13 -25.75 -2.87 6.27
CA ASP A 13 -25.48 -2.25 7.58
C ASP A 13 -24.00 -2.34 8.03
N GLU A 14 -23.08 -2.86 7.18
CA GLU A 14 -21.68 -2.84 7.52
C GLU A 14 -21.06 -1.46 7.24
N LYS A 15 -20.32 -0.94 8.23
CA LYS A 15 -19.61 0.34 8.09
C LYS A 15 -18.46 0.21 7.09
N PRO A 16 -18.15 1.29 6.34
CA PRO A 16 -16.98 1.32 5.46
C PRO A 16 -15.69 0.96 6.23
N LYS A 17 -14.83 0.17 5.60
CA LYS A 17 -13.60 -0.35 6.22
C LYS A 17 -12.42 0.56 5.91
N LYS A 18 -11.59 0.82 6.91
CA LYS A 18 -10.27 1.43 6.69
C LYS A 18 -9.39 0.39 5.99
N VAL A 19 -8.82 0.77 4.86
CA VAL A 19 -7.99 -0.13 4.05
C VAL A 19 -6.59 0.44 3.91
N VAL A 20 -5.58 -0.40 4.05
CA VAL A 20 -4.25 -0.12 3.54
C VAL A 20 -3.99 -1.00 2.32
N PHE A 21 -3.79 -0.35 1.18
CA PHE A 21 -3.33 -0.99 -0.04
C PHE A 21 -1.82 -0.97 -0.08
N LEU A 22 -1.20 -2.10 -0.34
CA LEU A 22 0.25 -2.26 -0.40
C LEU A 22 0.65 -2.72 -1.80
N ASP A 23 1.67 -2.08 -2.40
CA ASP A 23 2.39 -2.76 -3.47
C ASP A 23 3.20 -3.92 -2.87
N ARG A 24 3.59 -4.88 -3.70
CA ARG A 24 4.29 -6.08 -3.26
C ARG A 24 5.81 -5.92 -3.41
N ASP A 25 6.27 -5.86 -4.65
CA ASP A 25 7.68 -5.91 -5.01
C ASP A 25 8.36 -4.55 -4.79
N GLY A 26 9.38 -4.50 -3.93
CA GLY A 26 10.04 -3.25 -3.50
C GLY A 26 9.40 -2.60 -2.27
N THR A 27 8.19 -3.02 -1.86
CA THR A 27 7.47 -2.51 -0.70
C THR A 27 7.38 -3.53 0.43
N MET A 28 6.91 -4.74 0.16
CA MET A 28 6.79 -5.83 1.14
C MET A 28 7.95 -6.81 1.06
N ASN A 29 8.39 -7.15 -0.14
CA ASN A 29 9.54 -8.01 -0.40
C ASN A 29 10.57 -7.28 -1.26
N THR A 30 11.81 -7.75 -1.19
CA THR A 30 12.90 -7.21 -2.03
C THR A 30 12.52 -7.31 -3.51
N GLU A 31 12.80 -6.23 -4.25
CA GLU A 31 12.59 -6.21 -5.70
C GLU A 31 13.61 -7.15 -6.37
N VAL A 32 13.10 -8.17 -7.04
CA VAL A 32 13.88 -9.01 -7.94
C VAL A 32 13.10 -9.08 -9.25
N ASN A 33 13.81 -8.96 -10.37
CA ASN A 33 13.17 -8.97 -11.69
C ASN A 33 12.28 -10.20 -11.86
N TYR A 34 10.96 -9.97 -11.95
CA TYR A 34 9.96 -11.02 -12.22
C TYR A 34 9.93 -12.15 -11.17
N LEU A 35 9.88 -11.78 -9.88
CA LEU A 35 9.71 -12.72 -8.78
C LEU A 35 8.46 -13.59 -8.98
N HIS A 36 8.65 -14.91 -9.00
CA HIS A 36 7.57 -15.87 -9.18
C HIS A 36 7.75 -17.18 -8.40
N ARG A 37 8.94 -17.44 -7.85
CA ARG A 37 9.20 -18.64 -7.06
C ARG A 37 9.21 -18.32 -5.58
N PRO A 38 8.51 -19.11 -4.74
CA PRO A 38 8.47 -18.89 -3.30
C PRO A 38 9.85 -18.85 -2.63
N GLU A 39 10.80 -19.67 -3.09
CA GLU A 39 12.15 -19.72 -2.54
C GLU A 39 12.99 -18.46 -2.77
N ASP A 40 12.61 -17.64 -3.74
CA ASP A 40 13.27 -16.36 -4.04
C ASP A 40 12.61 -15.17 -3.32
N LEU A 41 11.49 -15.40 -2.62
CA LEU A 41 10.80 -14.35 -1.89
C LEU A 41 11.50 -14.04 -0.58
N VAL A 42 12.01 -12.83 -0.45
CA VAL A 42 12.64 -12.32 0.78
C VAL A 42 11.87 -11.09 1.25
N LEU A 43 11.25 -11.18 2.43
CA LEU A 43 10.60 -10.02 3.03
C LEU A 43 11.62 -8.92 3.35
N ILE A 44 11.26 -7.66 3.07
CA ILE A 44 12.00 -6.51 3.56
C ILE A 44 11.91 -6.50 5.10
N PRO A 45 13.02 -6.24 5.82
CA PRO A 45 12.99 -6.16 7.28
C PRO A 45 11.89 -5.23 7.78
N GLY A 46 11.13 -5.66 8.79
CA GLY A 46 10.02 -4.89 9.36
C GLY A 46 8.66 -5.09 8.66
N THR A 47 8.61 -5.73 7.47
CA THR A 47 7.33 -5.92 6.74
C THR A 47 6.30 -6.66 7.56
N ALA A 48 6.65 -7.78 8.19
CA ALA A 48 5.69 -8.56 8.99
C ALA A 48 5.19 -7.78 10.21
N GLU A 49 6.06 -7.00 10.87
CA GLU A 49 5.67 -6.11 11.97
C GLU A 49 4.73 -5.00 11.48
N ALA A 50 5.02 -4.38 10.34
CA ALA A 50 4.19 -3.35 9.74
C ALA A 50 2.77 -3.84 9.45
N VAL A 51 2.66 -5.00 8.79
CA VAL A 51 1.36 -5.62 8.48
C VAL A 51 0.60 -5.96 9.76
N ARG A 52 1.29 -6.50 10.79
CA ARG A 52 0.68 -6.78 12.09
C ARG A 52 0.15 -5.50 12.74
N LEU A 53 0.90 -4.39 12.72
CA LEU A 53 0.44 -3.10 13.25
C LEU A 53 -0.84 -2.61 12.55
N PHE A 54 -0.93 -2.75 11.22
CA PHE A 54 -2.14 -2.43 10.48
C PHE A 54 -3.31 -3.33 10.89
N ASN A 55 -3.09 -4.66 10.99
CA ASN A 55 -4.13 -5.59 11.42
C ASN A 55 -4.63 -5.22 12.84
N GLU A 56 -3.72 -4.97 13.80
CA GLU A 56 -4.06 -4.59 15.20
C GLU A 56 -4.79 -3.24 15.26
N ALA A 57 -4.48 -2.30 14.38
CA ALA A 57 -5.17 -1.01 14.26
C ALA A 57 -6.53 -1.09 13.54
N GLY A 58 -6.94 -2.31 13.12
CA GLY A 58 -8.23 -2.55 12.47
C GLY A 58 -8.29 -2.13 11.01
N PHE A 59 -7.15 -2.06 10.32
CA PHE A 59 -7.13 -1.93 8.87
C PHE A 59 -7.34 -3.28 8.20
N THR A 60 -8.10 -3.29 7.11
CA THR A 60 -8.06 -4.36 6.12
C THR A 60 -6.81 -4.17 5.26
N VAL A 61 -5.94 -5.17 5.23
CA VAL A 61 -4.68 -5.10 4.47
C VAL A 61 -4.86 -5.78 3.12
N ILE A 62 -4.67 -5.04 2.04
CA ILE A 62 -4.89 -5.51 0.67
C ILE A 62 -3.63 -5.27 -0.17
N VAL A 63 -3.17 -6.31 -0.86
CA VAL A 63 -2.07 -6.17 -1.84
C VAL A 63 -2.63 -5.85 -3.22
N VAL A 64 -2.05 -4.82 -3.88
CA VAL A 64 -2.36 -4.42 -5.26
C VAL A 64 -1.07 -4.33 -6.07
N THR A 65 -0.82 -5.27 -6.99
CA THR A 65 0.49 -5.41 -7.65
C THR A 65 0.40 -5.57 -9.17
N ASN A 66 1.32 -4.93 -9.90
CA ASN A 66 1.46 -5.09 -11.35
C ASN A 66 2.38 -6.29 -11.66
N GLN A 67 1.81 -7.36 -12.23
CA GLN A 67 2.52 -8.61 -12.52
C GLN A 67 2.72 -8.82 -14.02
N ALA A 68 3.47 -7.92 -14.66
CA ALA A 68 3.72 -7.92 -16.09
C ALA A 68 4.53 -9.14 -16.60
N GLY A 69 5.14 -9.93 -15.71
CA GLY A 69 5.79 -11.18 -16.08
C GLY A 69 4.84 -12.20 -16.66
N VAL A 70 3.56 -12.20 -16.25
CA VAL A 70 2.50 -13.01 -16.86
C VAL A 70 2.31 -12.61 -18.32
N ALA A 71 2.14 -11.30 -18.59
CA ALA A 71 2.02 -10.80 -19.95
C ALA A 71 3.21 -11.19 -20.84
N ARG A 72 4.40 -11.22 -20.27
CA ARG A 72 5.64 -11.57 -20.98
C ARG A 72 5.85 -13.09 -21.13
N GLY A 73 5.00 -13.91 -20.51
CA GLY A 73 5.12 -15.37 -20.51
C GLY A 73 6.28 -15.91 -19.67
N TYR A 74 6.77 -15.15 -18.69
CA TYR A 74 7.86 -15.58 -17.80
C TYR A 74 7.36 -16.51 -16.69
N TYR A 75 6.11 -16.35 -16.28
CA TYR A 75 5.40 -17.17 -15.31
C TYR A 75 3.88 -17.02 -15.50
N THR A 76 3.13 -17.89 -14.85
CA THR A 76 1.68 -17.98 -14.98
C THR A 76 0.95 -17.22 -13.85
N GLU A 77 -0.35 -17.01 -14.01
CA GLU A 77 -1.20 -16.49 -12.91
C GLU A 77 -1.21 -17.46 -11.72
N ALA A 78 -1.15 -18.78 -11.94
CA ALA A 78 -1.05 -19.77 -10.87
C ALA A 78 0.24 -19.62 -10.04
N ASP A 79 1.35 -19.20 -10.66
CA ASP A 79 2.61 -18.89 -9.96
C ASP A 79 2.44 -17.65 -9.08
N VAL A 80 1.76 -16.60 -9.58
CA VAL A 80 1.44 -15.40 -8.80
C VAL A 80 0.61 -15.75 -7.57
N GLU A 81 -0.45 -16.54 -7.73
CA GLU A 81 -1.31 -16.97 -6.62
C GLU A 81 -0.55 -17.84 -5.61
N THR A 82 0.36 -18.69 -6.09
CA THR A 82 1.20 -19.51 -5.23
C THR A 82 2.13 -18.65 -4.38
N LEU A 83 2.74 -17.63 -5.01
CA LEU A 83 3.60 -16.68 -4.32
C LEU A 83 2.83 -15.85 -3.28
N HIS A 84 1.60 -15.43 -3.59
CA HIS A 84 0.73 -14.71 -2.65
C HIS A 84 0.36 -15.57 -1.43
N ARG A 85 0.02 -16.84 -1.63
CA ARG A 85 -0.23 -17.77 -0.53
C ARG A 85 1.01 -17.95 0.35
N TYR A 86 2.18 -18.08 -0.27
CA TYR A 86 3.44 -18.23 0.47
C TYR A 86 3.81 -16.96 1.26
N LEU A 87 3.61 -15.77 0.68
CA LEU A 87 3.77 -14.49 1.38
C LEU A 87 2.92 -14.46 2.67
N ASN A 88 1.66 -14.87 2.58
CA ASN A 88 0.78 -14.90 3.74
C ASN A 88 1.21 -15.95 4.79
N VAL A 89 1.79 -17.08 4.37
CA VAL A 89 2.39 -18.04 5.29
C VAL A 89 3.58 -17.42 6.06
N LEU A 90 4.45 -16.68 5.37
CA LEU A 90 5.58 -16.00 6.02
C LEU A 90 5.13 -14.93 7.02
N LEU A 91 4.14 -14.12 6.65
CA LEU A 91 3.54 -13.10 7.53
C LEU A 91 2.88 -13.74 8.76
N GLY A 92 2.19 -14.87 8.57
CA GLY A 92 1.51 -15.62 9.63
C GLY A 92 2.44 -16.11 10.75
N GLN A 93 3.73 -16.33 10.45
CA GLN A 93 4.74 -16.67 11.46
C GLN A 93 4.93 -15.54 12.50
N SER A 94 4.57 -14.32 12.15
CA SER A 94 4.62 -13.14 13.02
C SER A 94 3.24 -12.64 13.46
N GLY A 95 2.19 -13.44 13.25
CA GLY A 95 0.81 -13.06 13.58
C GLY A 95 0.22 -11.99 12.68
N ALA A 96 0.80 -11.78 11.49
CA ALA A 96 0.35 -10.83 10.49
C ALA A 96 -0.35 -11.53 9.33
N HIS A 97 -1.26 -10.83 8.63
CA HIS A 97 -1.92 -11.38 7.45
C HIS A 97 -2.32 -10.28 6.45
N VAL A 98 -2.40 -10.67 5.19
CA VAL A 98 -3.05 -9.91 4.12
C VAL A 98 -4.44 -10.49 3.90
N ASP A 99 -5.46 -9.64 3.89
CA ASP A 99 -6.86 -10.04 3.75
C ASP A 99 -7.21 -10.41 2.30
N ALA A 100 -6.65 -9.70 1.32
CA ALA A 100 -6.89 -9.95 -0.10
C ALA A 100 -5.70 -9.56 -0.98
N PHE A 101 -5.62 -10.20 -2.14
CA PHE A 101 -4.62 -9.91 -3.17
C PHE A 101 -5.31 -9.63 -4.50
N TYR A 102 -4.95 -8.49 -5.11
CA TYR A 102 -5.35 -8.14 -6.47
C TYR A 102 -4.09 -7.91 -7.31
N TYR A 103 -4.07 -8.41 -8.51
CA TYR A 103 -2.94 -8.22 -9.41
C TYR A 103 -3.39 -7.92 -10.84
N CYS A 104 -2.52 -7.24 -11.57
CA CYS A 104 -2.71 -6.99 -12.99
C CYS A 104 -1.71 -7.82 -13.80
N PRO A 105 -2.16 -8.82 -14.55
CA PRO A 105 -1.27 -9.64 -15.38
C PRO A 105 -0.95 -9.00 -16.75
N HIS A 106 -1.54 -7.84 -17.07
CA HIS A 106 -1.48 -7.25 -18.40
C HIS A 106 -0.30 -6.29 -18.60
N HIS A 107 0.12 -6.13 -19.86
CA HIS A 107 1.02 -5.06 -20.29
C HIS A 107 0.58 -4.49 -21.65
N PRO A 108 0.57 -3.15 -21.85
CA PRO A 108 0.06 -2.56 -23.09
C PRO A 108 0.93 -2.89 -24.31
N GLU A 109 2.25 -2.93 -24.13
CA GLU A 109 3.22 -3.09 -25.22
C GLU A 109 3.83 -4.49 -25.29
N HIS A 110 4.17 -5.07 -24.12
CA HIS A 110 4.96 -6.29 -24.00
C HIS A 110 4.12 -7.46 -23.48
N GLY A 111 3.09 -7.85 -24.21
CA GLY A 111 2.22 -8.96 -23.83
C GLY A 111 2.09 -10.01 -24.93
N ILE A 112 1.74 -11.23 -24.54
CA ILE A 112 1.42 -12.36 -25.41
C ILE A 112 -0.10 -12.59 -25.33
N GLY A 113 -0.75 -12.77 -26.49
CA GLY A 113 -2.17 -13.09 -26.58
C GLY A 113 -3.06 -12.05 -25.87
N GLU A 114 -3.98 -12.51 -25.05
CA GLU A 114 -4.95 -11.70 -24.34
C GLU A 114 -4.34 -10.80 -23.25
N TYR A 115 -3.12 -11.09 -22.79
CA TYR A 115 -2.42 -10.28 -21.80
C TYR A 115 -1.81 -9.00 -22.38
N LYS A 116 -1.71 -8.88 -23.72
CA LYS A 116 -1.26 -7.65 -24.39
C LYS A 116 -2.45 -6.71 -24.59
N ARG A 117 -2.73 -5.90 -23.59
CA ARG A 117 -3.80 -4.90 -23.67
C ARG A 117 -3.65 -3.78 -22.66
N ASN A 118 -4.22 -2.63 -22.98
CA ASN A 118 -4.52 -1.60 -22.01
C ASN A 118 -5.68 -2.09 -21.12
N CYS A 119 -5.51 -1.99 -19.80
CA CYS A 119 -6.54 -2.37 -18.85
C CYS A 119 -6.63 -1.34 -17.72
N ARG A 120 -7.79 -1.25 -17.09
CA ARG A 120 -8.00 -0.37 -15.94
C ARG A 120 -7.34 -0.90 -14.65
N CYS A 121 -6.99 -2.20 -14.60
CA CYS A 121 -6.39 -2.80 -13.41
C CYS A 121 -4.91 -2.47 -13.25
N ARG A 122 -4.16 -2.16 -14.33
CA ARG A 122 -2.74 -1.84 -14.22
C ARG A 122 -2.54 -0.46 -13.60
N LYS A 123 -1.83 -0.38 -12.46
CA LYS A 123 -1.43 0.90 -11.84
C LYS A 123 -0.67 1.76 -12.88
N PRO A 124 -0.98 3.06 -13.01
CA PRO A 124 -1.78 3.89 -12.09
C PRO A 124 -3.31 3.81 -12.28
N GLY A 125 -3.84 2.85 -13.05
CA GLY A 125 -5.30 2.61 -13.12
C GLY A 125 -5.87 2.08 -11.81
N THR A 126 -7.16 2.34 -11.56
CA THR A 126 -7.85 2.09 -10.28
C THR A 126 -8.57 0.74 -10.22
N GLY A 127 -8.54 -0.05 -11.30
CA GLY A 127 -9.40 -1.24 -11.40
C GLY A 127 -9.20 -2.30 -10.31
N MET A 128 -7.99 -2.44 -9.73
CA MET A 128 -7.76 -3.33 -8.59
C MET A 128 -8.40 -2.79 -7.30
N PHE A 129 -8.33 -1.49 -7.07
CA PHE A 129 -8.97 -0.82 -5.93
C PHE A 129 -10.50 -0.90 -6.02
N GLU A 130 -11.06 -0.66 -7.22
CA GLU A 130 -12.50 -0.78 -7.49
C GLU A 130 -13.00 -2.22 -7.31
N ALA A 131 -12.17 -3.22 -7.65
CA ALA A 131 -12.49 -4.63 -7.40
C ALA A 131 -12.54 -4.90 -5.88
N ALA A 132 -11.53 -4.45 -5.14
CA ALA A 132 -11.51 -4.57 -3.69
C ALA A 132 -12.72 -3.89 -3.02
N GLU A 133 -13.09 -2.67 -3.47
CA GLU A 133 -14.25 -1.95 -2.94
C GLU A 133 -15.57 -2.68 -3.18
N ARG A 134 -15.73 -3.35 -4.32
CA ARG A 134 -16.94 -4.18 -4.60
C ARG A 134 -17.00 -5.44 -3.76
N ASP A 135 -15.83 -6.05 -3.46
CA ASP A 135 -15.76 -7.31 -2.73
C ASP A 135 -15.86 -7.11 -1.20
N LEU A 136 -15.62 -5.87 -0.72
CA LEU A 136 -15.74 -5.52 0.69
C LEU A 136 -17.18 -5.14 1.04
N ALA A 137 -17.77 -5.85 1.97
CA ALA A 137 -19.05 -5.45 2.56
C ALA A 137 -18.89 -4.10 3.28
N GLY A 138 -19.82 -3.18 3.03
CA GLY A 138 -19.77 -1.80 3.55
C GLY A 138 -18.88 -0.83 2.75
N GLY A 139 -18.08 -1.31 1.80
CA GLY A 139 -17.19 -0.48 0.99
C GLY A 139 -15.95 0.01 1.74
N ILE A 140 -15.32 1.06 1.22
CA ILE A 140 -14.03 1.59 1.72
C ILE A 140 -14.22 2.99 2.30
N ASP A 141 -13.71 3.20 3.51
CA ASP A 141 -13.53 4.52 4.13
C ASP A 141 -12.31 5.20 3.48
N ARG A 142 -12.53 5.93 2.40
CA ARG A 142 -11.46 6.53 1.60
C ARG A 142 -10.67 7.60 2.36
N GLU A 143 -11.30 8.33 3.28
CA GLU A 143 -10.63 9.37 4.08
C GLU A 143 -9.57 8.78 5.04
N ASN A 144 -9.80 7.56 5.51
CA ASN A 144 -8.94 6.86 6.45
C ASN A 144 -8.18 5.68 5.81
N SER A 145 -8.14 5.62 4.48
CA SER A 145 -7.45 4.58 3.73
C SER A 145 -6.20 5.11 3.03
N TRP A 146 -5.27 4.19 2.73
CA TRP A 146 -3.95 4.53 2.22
C TRP A 146 -3.51 3.60 1.11
N MET A 147 -2.73 4.14 0.17
CA MET A 147 -1.88 3.37 -0.74
C MET A 147 -0.42 3.56 -0.36
N ILE A 148 0.34 2.47 -0.26
CA ILE A 148 1.77 2.49 0.08
C ILE A 148 2.53 1.70 -0.97
N GLY A 149 3.51 2.34 -1.60
CA GLY A 149 4.33 1.73 -2.64
C GLY A 149 5.69 2.40 -2.79
N ASP A 150 6.57 1.78 -3.57
CA ASP A 150 7.94 2.26 -3.82
C ASP A 150 8.09 3.03 -5.14
N LYS A 151 6.99 3.13 -5.92
CA LYS A 151 6.99 3.79 -7.24
C LYS A 151 5.91 4.87 -7.33
N LEU A 152 6.15 5.92 -8.13
CA LEU A 152 5.15 6.99 -8.34
C LEU A 152 3.84 6.47 -8.94
N ILE A 153 3.87 5.41 -9.75
CA ILE A 153 2.64 4.79 -10.27
C ILE A 153 1.74 4.19 -9.19
N ASP A 154 2.30 3.86 -8.03
CA ASP A 154 1.56 3.34 -6.89
C ASP A 154 0.82 4.48 -6.20
N THR A 155 1.56 5.55 -5.89
CA THR A 155 1.00 6.73 -5.24
C THR A 155 -0.02 7.44 -6.12
N GLU A 156 0.23 7.53 -7.44
CA GLU A 156 -0.72 8.03 -8.43
C GLU A 156 -1.99 7.17 -8.47
N ALA A 157 -1.88 5.83 -8.40
CA ALA A 157 -3.05 4.96 -8.37
C ALA A 157 -3.90 5.20 -7.12
N GLY A 158 -3.28 5.42 -5.95
CA GLY A 158 -3.98 5.80 -4.73
C GLY A 158 -4.73 7.12 -4.88
N HIS A 159 -4.08 8.16 -5.40
CA HIS A 159 -4.70 9.47 -5.66
C HIS A 159 -5.83 9.37 -6.69
N ASN A 160 -5.64 8.61 -7.79
CA ASN A 160 -6.67 8.39 -8.80
C ASN A 160 -7.90 7.65 -8.22
N PHE A 161 -7.71 6.81 -7.21
CA PHE A 161 -8.80 6.17 -6.48
C PHE A 161 -9.43 7.07 -5.41
N GLY A 162 -8.78 8.18 -5.03
CA GLY A 162 -9.27 9.14 -4.04
C GLY A 162 -8.90 8.80 -2.59
N ILE A 163 -7.74 8.16 -2.39
CA ILE A 163 -7.15 7.88 -1.07
C ILE A 163 -5.76 8.52 -0.97
N ARG A 164 -5.25 8.65 0.26
CA ARG A 164 -3.89 9.14 0.50
C ARG A 164 -2.84 8.12 0.11
N SER A 165 -1.64 8.61 -0.19
CA SER A 165 -0.55 7.77 -0.67
C SER A 165 0.76 8.05 0.06
N ILE A 166 1.50 6.98 0.34
CA ILE A 166 2.84 7.01 0.94
C ILE A 166 3.85 6.41 -0.03
N LEU A 167 4.91 7.15 -0.31
CA LEU A 167 6.09 6.63 -0.99
C LEU A 167 7.04 6.06 0.08
N VAL A 168 7.46 4.80 -0.06
CA VAL A 168 8.48 4.20 0.81
C VAL A 168 9.86 4.23 0.15
N GLY A 169 10.91 4.41 0.97
CA GLY A 169 12.31 4.50 0.52
C GLY A 169 12.94 3.16 0.14
N THR A 170 12.22 2.05 0.30
CA THR A 170 12.65 0.74 -0.20
C THR A 170 12.45 0.63 -1.71
N GLY A 171 12.92 -0.45 -2.33
CA GLY A 171 12.79 -0.63 -3.77
C GLY A 171 13.37 0.54 -4.57
N TYR A 172 12.54 1.20 -5.35
CA TYR A 172 12.91 2.37 -6.17
C TYR A 172 12.72 3.72 -5.47
N GLY A 173 12.02 3.76 -4.34
CA GLY A 173 11.55 5.02 -3.75
C GLY A 173 12.65 5.94 -3.23
N ALA A 174 13.76 5.41 -2.69
CA ALA A 174 14.89 6.23 -2.25
C ALA A 174 15.54 6.99 -3.43
N ALA A 175 15.75 6.31 -4.56
CA ALA A 175 16.30 6.93 -5.76
C ALA A 175 15.34 7.97 -6.36
N LEU A 176 14.04 7.70 -6.34
CA LEU A 176 13.02 8.65 -6.78
C LEU A 176 13.03 9.92 -5.92
N ARG A 177 13.10 9.75 -4.59
CA ARG A 177 13.18 10.91 -3.69
C ARG A 177 14.44 11.73 -3.89
N GLU A 178 15.59 11.09 -4.13
CA GLU A 178 16.86 11.80 -4.36
C GLU A 178 16.79 12.63 -5.66
N SER A 179 16.27 12.06 -6.75
CA SER A 179 16.11 12.80 -8.01
C SER A 179 15.17 14.01 -7.87
N GLN A 180 14.10 13.91 -7.07
CA GLN A 180 13.19 15.01 -6.80
C GLN A 180 13.85 16.17 -6.01
N LYS A 181 14.79 15.87 -5.11
CA LYS A 181 15.56 16.90 -4.39
C LYS A 181 16.50 17.65 -5.33
N GLU A 182 17.17 16.95 -6.26
CA GLU A 182 18.08 17.55 -7.22
C GLU A 182 17.36 18.50 -8.18
N ASP A 183 16.11 18.17 -8.56
CA ASP A 183 15.27 19.01 -9.43
C ASP A 183 14.62 20.20 -8.70
N GLY A 184 14.90 20.40 -7.39
CA GLY A 184 14.36 21.50 -6.59
C GLY A 184 12.87 21.34 -6.25
N THR A 185 12.28 20.20 -6.53
CA THR A 185 10.98 19.77 -6.02
C THR A 185 11.16 19.17 -4.64
N GLU A 186 11.40 20.01 -3.63
CA GLU A 186 11.46 19.53 -2.25
C GLU A 186 10.11 18.91 -1.88
N PRO A 187 10.09 17.63 -1.45
CA PRO A 187 8.89 17.07 -0.85
C PRO A 187 8.75 17.70 0.54
N GLY A 188 8.22 18.92 0.57
CA GLY A 188 7.79 19.57 1.78
C GLY A 188 6.55 18.86 2.31
N SER A 189 6.37 18.91 3.62
CA SER A 189 5.18 18.49 4.34
C SER A 189 3.91 19.09 3.69
N GLY A 190 3.22 18.28 2.89
CA GLY A 190 2.09 18.69 2.06
C GLY A 190 2.54 18.95 0.63
N CYS A 191 2.55 17.90 -0.20
CA CYS A 191 3.06 17.92 -1.56
C CYS A 191 2.41 19.00 -2.42
N ALA A 192 3.14 20.05 -2.74
CA ALA A 192 2.75 21.02 -3.76
C ALA A 192 2.68 20.40 -5.17
N ASP A 193 3.35 19.27 -5.40
CA ASP A 193 3.46 18.60 -6.72
C ASP A 193 2.65 17.31 -6.84
N GLY A 194 1.86 16.94 -5.81
CA GLY A 194 0.82 15.94 -5.94
C GLY A 194 1.26 14.48 -6.07
N ASN A 195 2.54 14.13 -5.92
CA ASN A 195 3.01 12.79 -6.20
C ASN A 195 2.76 11.78 -5.05
N TYR A 196 2.77 12.22 -3.78
CA TYR A 196 2.44 11.44 -2.58
C TYR A 196 2.20 12.38 -1.39
N ASP A 197 1.44 11.91 -0.39
CA ASP A 197 1.09 12.72 0.80
C ASP A 197 2.15 12.63 1.90
N TYR A 198 2.89 11.51 1.94
CA TYR A 198 3.92 11.27 2.95
C TYR A 198 5.03 10.39 2.40
N TYR A 199 6.26 10.59 2.90
CA TYR A 199 7.40 9.69 2.64
C TYR A 199 7.81 8.99 3.93
N ALA A 200 8.05 7.68 3.83
CA ALA A 200 8.59 6.86 4.91
C ALA A 200 9.83 6.10 4.43
N GLU A 201 10.79 5.84 5.31
CA GLU A 201 12.01 5.11 4.96
C GLU A 201 11.72 3.66 4.53
N ASP A 202 10.71 3.05 5.17
CA ASP A 202 10.26 1.68 4.89
C ASP A 202 8.78 1.51 5.27
N LEU A 203 8.25 0.31 5.03
CA LEU A 203 6.87 -0.01 5.34
C LEU A 203 6.56 0.04 6.85
N LEU A 204 7.53 -0.28 7.72
CA LEU A 204 7.33 -0.20 9.16
C LEU A 204 7.21 1.25 9.64
N ALA A 205 8.05 2.15 9.13
CA ALA A 205 7.94 3.58 9.40
C ALA A 205 6.61 4.14 8.91
N ALA A 206 6.14 3.71 7.71
CA ALA A 206 4.83 4.07 7.18
C ALA A 206 3.69 3.59 8.09
N ALA A 207 3.73 2.32 8.54
CA ALA A 207 2.72 1.75 9.43
C ALA A 207 2.62 2.52 10.75
N ARG A 208 3.76 2.83 11.37
CA ARG A 208 3.80 3.65 12.60
C ARG A 208 3.25 5.05 12.37
N ALA A 209 3.62 5.70 11.27
CA ALA A 209 3.10 7.05 10.96
C ALA A 209 1.58 7.05 10.79
N VAL A 210 1.01 6.07 10.09
CA VAL A 210 -0.44 5.95 9.87
C VAL A 210 -1.17 5.60 11.15
N THR A 211 -0.72 4.60 11.90
CA THR A 211 -1.42 4.10 13.10
C THR A 211 -1.32 5.06 14.28
N GLU A 212 -0.26 5.86 14.37
CA GLU A 212 -0.04 6.86 15.42
C GLU A 212 -0.47 8.28 15.00
N GLY A 213 -0.96 8.48 13.78
CA GLY A 213 -1.41 9.79 13.29
C GLY A 213 -0.30 10.81 13.00
N ARG A 214 0.96 10.37 12.89
CA ARG A 214 2.15 11.25 12.76
C ARG A 214 2.41 11.77 11.33
N TRP A 215 1.58 11.41 10.39
CA TRP A 215 1.71 11.81 8.97
C TRP A 215 1.25 13.25 8.69
N SER A 216 0.55 13.92 9.62
CA SER A 216 -0.15 15.18 9.36
C SER A 216 0.67 16.45 9.62
N GLY A 217 1.95 16.36 9.96
CA GLY A 217 2.81 17.55 10.20
C GLY A 217 2.33 18.52 11.31
N LYS A 218 1.26 18.17 12.07
CA LYS A 218 0.72 19.01 13.13
C LYS A 218 1.52 18.94 14.44
N ASP A 219 2.37 17.90 14.59
CA ASP A 219 3.03 17.63 15.87
C ASP A 219 4.39 18.34 16.05
N SER A 220 4.82 19.19 15.10
CA SER A 220 6.11 19.92 15.26
C SER A 220 6.00 21.28 15.96
N LYS A 221 4.81 21.73 16.39
CA LYS A 221 4.64 23.04 17.07
C LYS A 221 4.37 22.97 18.57
N ASP A 222 3.87 21.85 19.10
CA ASP A 222 3.45 21.79 20.50
C ASP A 222 4.56 21.38 21.49
N ASN A 223 5.78 21.09 21.04
CA ASN A 223 6.88 20.63 21.92
C ASN A 223 7.99 21.67 22.16
N LYS A 224 7.80 22.94 21.76
CA LYS A 224 8.78 24.02 22.02
C LYS A 224 8.41 24.98 23.17
N ASP A 225 7.15 24.99 23.61
CA ASP A 225 6.71 25.98 24.61
C ASP A 225 6.71 25.47 26.08
N SER A 226 7.24 24.28 26.37
CA SER A 226 7.25 23.69 27.70
C SER A 226 8.61 23.73 28.42
N LYS A 227 9.66 24.35 27.88
CA LYS A 227 11.01 24.36 28.50
C LYS A 227 11.53 25.69 28.96
N ASP A 228 10.82 26.79 28.77
CA ASP A 228 11.34 28.14 29.14
C ASP A 228 10.65 28.80 30.34
N ASN A 229 10.06 28.02 31.28
CA ASN A 229 9.37 28.64 32.43
C ASN A 229 9.78 28.10 33.82
N GLU A 230 10.99 27.57 33.99
CA GLU A 230 11.50 27.12 35.30
C GLU A 230 12.86 27.73 35.73
N ASP A 231 13.26 28.90 35.22
CA ASP A 231 14.52 29.53 35.69
C ASP A 231 14.36 31.04 35.97
N SER A 232 13.35 31.44 36.78
CA SER A 232 13.33 32.81 37.35
C SER A 232 12.59 32.92 38.67
N LYS A 233 12.93 32.10 39.67
CA LYS A 233 12.58 32.39 41.10
C LYS A 233 13.66 31.82 42.00
N ASP A 234 14.82 32.44 42.03
CA ASP A 234 15.66 32.43 43.22
C ASP A 234 16.75 33.51 43.13
N ARG A 235 16.38 34.77 43.38
CA ARG A 235 17.29 35.83 43.85
C ARG A 235 16.47 36.98 44.39
N ARG A 236 16.12 36.85 45.70
CA ARG A 236 16.14 37.97 46.66
C ARG A 236 16.14 37.43 48.08
#